data_5a2d14d5891de317479dd5d7a45f4f44
#
_entry.id   5a2d14d5891de317479dd5d7a45f4f44
#
_cell.length_a   1.000
_cell.length_b   1.000
_cell.length_c   1.000
_cell.angle_alpha   90.00
_cell.angle_beta   90.00
_cell.angle_gamma   90.00
#
_symmetry.space_group_name_H-M   'P 1'
#
loop_
_entity.id
_entity.type
_entity.pdbx_description
1 polymer ?
#
loop_
_entity_poly.entity_id
_entity_poly.type
_entity_poly.pdbx_seq_one_letter_code
_entity_poly.pdbx_strand_id
1 'polypeptide(L)'
;MATRLYRRKAYLDKMRPFVDDTGIIKVVTGIRRCGKSCLMHTVAEEIVERDVPAKNIVFIDLEKRGLRRIKTPDQLEATIKEHIPSKIKGTIYLFIDEIQRVEGFEEVINAYRADGGFSIFITGSNSYLLSGELMTNLTGRYVEIELFTLSFSEYLEMRTHLGKPQVPQTQLFREFLRYGGFPKALEYDDPQAKVRYIEEVVGQIIDKDIRSRHKIRSRSTFEKVMTYIINNFAAPTNLTGIAKYLRNTQEIPIKRETLANYIELLVKAKLLYRCDRFDMKSKRSLQGGEKYYLADAGIYFARNINATMDYGPLLENVVFTYLMSKDYRVSVGQIGKLEVDFIARRVDGGYAYIQVSLSVADKAVEEREYKPFSQVRDNWPQYLLTLDPLPLERDGITHRNLIELMASGSEL
;
A
#
# COMPACT_ATOMS: atom_id res chain seq x y z
N MET A 1 -1.60 15.08 -28.10
CA MET A 1 -1.88 15.80 -26.83
C MET A 1 -1.30 14.98 -25.71
N ALA A 2 -0.46 15.55 -24.83
CA ALA A 2 -0.03 14.82 -23.63
C ALA A 2 -1.25 14.57 -22.77
N THR A 3 -1.53 13.30 -22.48
CA THR A 3 -2.66 12.93 -21.61
C THR A 3 -2.39 13.55 -20.23
N ARG A 4 -3.28 14.43 -19.77
CA ARG A 4 -3.18 15.05 -18.43
C ARG A 4 -3.12 13.94 -17.40
N LEU A 5 -2.18 14.01 -16.46
CA LEU A 5 -2.06 13.02 -15.39
C LEU A 5 -3.29 13.06 -14.46
N TYR A 6 -3.75 11.88 -14.04
CA TYR A 6 -4.79 11.80 -13.01
C TYR A 6 -4.20 12.24 -11.66
N ARG A 7 -4.82 13.22 -11.02
CA ARG A 7 -4.37 13.80 -9.76
C ARG A 7 -5.01 13.09 -8.58
N ARG A 8 -4.21 12.38 -7.80
CA ARG A 8 -4.65 11.70 -6.58
C ARG A 8 -4.79 12.70 -5.43
N LYS A 9 -5.95 13.33 -5.34
CA LYS A 9 -6.22 14.46 -4.45
C LYS A 9 -5.87 14.19 -2.99
N ALA A 10 -6.27 13.02 -2.45
CA ALA A 10 -5.99 12.65 -1.07
C ALA A 10 -4.49 12.65 -0.73
N TYR A 11 -3.64 12.22 -1.66
CA TYR A 11 -2.18 12.23 -1.46
C TYR A 11 -1.56 13.61 -1.69
N LEU A 12 -2.11 14.41 -2.59
CA LEU A 12 -1.72 15.82 -2.74
C LEU A 12 -2.02 16.59 -1.44
N ASP A 13 -3.21 16.38 -0.85
CA ASP A 13 -3.59 16.98 0.42
C ASP A 13 -2.63 16.60 1.57
N LYS A 14 -2.21 15.34 1.64
CA LYS A 14 -1.19 14.87 2.59
C LYS A 14 0.20 15.51 2.37
N MET A 15 0.54 15.81 1.12
CA MET A 15 1.84 16.36 0.75
C MET A 15 1.93 17.86 0.98
N ARG A 16 0.83 18.62 0.74
CA ARG A 16 0.80 20.09 0.75
C ARG A 16 1.40 20.75 2.00
N PRO A 17 1.18 20.25 3.23
CA PRO A 17 1.79 20.86 4.43
C PRO A 17 3.31 20.87 4.42
N PHE A 18 3.93 19.98 3.65
CA PHE A 18 5.38 19.77 3.64
C PHE A 18 6.05 20.29 2.36
N VAL A 19 5.29 20.73 1.35
CA VAL A 19 5.83 21.06 0.02
C VAL A 19 6.93 22.11 0.10
N ASP A 20 6.74 23.14 0.91
CA ASP A 20 7.67 24.27 1.02
C ASP A 20 8.67 24.11 2.18
N ASP A 21 8.56 23.03 2.96
CA ASP A 21 9.47 22.76 4.07
C ASP A 21 10.80 22.20 3.56
N THR A 22 11.87 23.01 3.71
CA THR A 22 13.24 22.64 3.31
C THR A 22 13.98 21.84 4.38
N GLY A 23 13.48 21.82 5.61
CA GLY A 23 14.05 21.04 6.73
C GLY A 23 13.67 19.56 6.70
N ILE A 24 12.60 19.19 5.98
CA ILE A 24 12.03 17.84 5.94
C ILE A 24 12.11 17.26 4.53
N ILE A 25 12.61 16.05 4.42
CA ILE A 25 12.63 15.27 3.16
C ILE A 25 11.28 14.56 3.02
N LYS A 26 10.63 14.71 1.86
CA LYS A 26 9.38 14.02 1.53
C LYS A 26 9.70 12.71 0.84
N VAL A 27 9.38 11.59 1.49
CA VAL A 27 9.68 10.24 1.00
C VAL A 27 8.38 9.58 0.55
N VAL A 28 8.25 9.32 -0.74
CA VAL A 28 7.10 8.62 -1.32
C VAL A 28 7.45 7.15 -1.50
N THR A 29 6.82 6.28 -0.70
CA THR A 29 6.95 4.83 -0.80
C THR A 29 5.70 4.19 -1.39
N GLY A 30 5.71 2.89 -1.59
CA GLY A 30 4.58 2.12 -2.07
C GLY A 30 4.97 1.06 -3.07
N ILE A 31 4.07 0.11 -3.31
CA ILE A 31 4.29 -1.00 -4.24
C ILE A 31 4.70 -0.50 -5.64
N ARG A 32 5.50 -1.28 -6.34
CA ARG A 32 5.86 -0.97 -7.74
C ARG A 32 4.60 -0.75 -8.59
N ARG A 33 4.61 0.31 -9.45
CA ARG A 33 3.50 0.67 -10.35
C ARG A 33 2.22 1.20 -9.68
N CYS A 34 2.24 1.58 -8.40
CA CYS A 34 1.09 2.24 -7.76
C CYS A 34 0.91 3.72 -8.14
N GLY A 35 1.87 4.33 -8.87
CA GLY A 35 1.75 5.70 -9.38
C GLY A 35 2.66 6.74 -8.71
N LYS A 36 3.74 6.33 -7.99
CA LYS A 36 4.66 7.26 -7.29
C LYS A 36 5.21 8.36 -8.19
N SER A 37 5.79 7.99 -9.33
CA SER A 37 6.33 8.96 -10.31
C SER A 37 5.25 9.94 -10.79
N CYS A 38 4.02 9.44 -11.06
CA CYS A 38 2.89 10.28 -11.45
C CYS A 38 2.52 11.26 -10.34
N LEU A 39 2.48 10.82 -9.08
CA LEU A 39 2.24 11.71 -7.93
C LEU A 39 3.30 12.81 -7.85
N MET A 40 4.58 12.47 -7.98
CA MET A 40 5.66 13.45 -7.97
C MET A 40 5.51 14.50 -9.09
N HIS A 41 5.16 14.06 -10.30
CA HIS A 41 4.89 14.98 -11.42
C HIS A 41 3.69 15.89 -11.13
N THR A 42 2.60 15.36 -10.55
CA THR A 42 1.43 16.19 -10.20
C THR A 42 1.72 17.18 -9.07
N VAL A 43 2.60 16.82 -8.11
CA VAL A 43 3.11 17.77 -7.11
C VAL A 43 3.93 18.88 -7.77
N ALA A 44 4.84 18.52 -8.67
CA ALA A 44 5.65 19.50 -9.40
C ALA A 44 4.78 20.46 -10.25
N GLU A 45 3.74 19.93 -10.93
CA GLU A 45 2.75 20.76 -11.64
C GLU A 45 2.02 21.72 -10.70
N GLU A 46 1.56 21.23 -9.53
CA GLU A 46 0.87 22.08 -8.54
C GLU A 46 1.78 23.19 -7.99
N ILE A 47 3.08 22.93 -7.83
CA ILE A 47 4.05 23.95 -7.41
C ILE A 47 4.16 25.06 -8.48
N VAL A 48 4.22 24.67 -9.77
CA VAL A 48 4.26 25.64 -10.87
C VAL A 48 2.94 26.43 -10.97
N GLU A 49 1.78 25.79 -10.73
CA GLU A 49 0.46 26.46 -10.69
C GLU A 49 0.36 27.50 -9.57
N ARG A 50 1.26 27.49 -8.56
CA ARG A 50 1.38 28.48 -7.49
C ARG A 50 2.40 29.59 -7.82
N ASP A 51 2.64 29.85 -9.11
CA ASP A 51 3.55 30.89 -9.63
C ASP A 51 5.04 30.66 -9.30
N VAL A 52 5.45 29.44 -8.90
CA VAL A 52 6.86 29.09 -8.78
C VAL A 52 7.45 28.90 -10.18
N PRO A 53 8.56 29.58 -10.51
CA PRO A 53 9.17 29.42 -11.83
C PRO A 53 9.55 27.97 -12.13
N ALA A 54 9.18 27.45 -13.30
CA ALA A 54 9.47 26.07 -13.69
C ALA A 54 10.96 25.70 -13.61
N LYS A 55 11.88 26.66 -13.75
CA LYS A 55 13.32 26.45 -13.57
C LYS A 55 13.73 26.08 -12.14
N ASN A 56 12.87 26.36 -11.15
CA ASN A 56 13.11 25.97 -9.75
C ASN A 56 12.74 24.50 -9.50
N ILE A 57 12.13 23.82 -10.49
CA ILE A 57 11.80 22.39 -10.39
C ILE A 57 12.94 21.59 -11.06
N VAL A 58 13.63 20.80 -10.25
CA VAL A 58 14.67 19.87 -10.72
C VAL A 58 14.13 18.45 -10.57
N PHE A 59 13.97 17.74 -11.69
CA PHE A 59 13.42 16.38 -11.70
C PHE A 59 14.42 15.39 -12.28
N ILE A 60 14.89 14.46 -11.44
CA ILE A 60 15.89 13.43 -11.77
C ILE A 60 15.21 12.07 -11.68
N ASP A 61 15.04 11.40 -12.83
CA ASP A 61 14.48 10.06 -12.93
C ASP A 61 15.62 9.06 -13.22
N LEU A 62 16.00 8.32 -12.19
CA LEU A 62 17.10 7.35 -12.26
C LEU A 62 16.77 6.07 -13.06
N GLU A 63 15.53 5.92 -13.58
CA GLU A 63 15.19 4.88 -14.55
C GLU A 63 15.49 5.29 -16.00
N LYS A 64 15.62 6.60 -16.30
CA LYS A 64 15.90 7.09 -17.65
C LYS A 64 17.23 6.57 -18.17
N ARG A 65 17.28 6.31 -19.50
CA ARG A 65 18.44 5.71 -20.17
C ARG A 65 19.77 6.41 -19.87
N GLY A 66 19.78 7.74 -19.80
CA GLY A 66 20.99 8.53 -19.51
C GLY A 66 21.46 8.44 -18.04
N LEU A 67 20.51 8.26 -17.10
CA LEU A 67 20.75 8.35 -15.65
C LEU A 67 20.83 6.99 -14.95
N ARG A 68 20.36 5.91 -15.56
CA ARG A 68 20.34 4.55 -14.96
C ARG A 68 21.72 4.00 -14.55
N ARG A 69 22.80 4.59 -15.04
CA ARG A 69 24.20 4.24 -14.72
C ARG A 69 24.72 4.87 -13.43
N ILE A 70 24.00 5.84 -12.87
CA ILE A 70 24.34 6.49 -11.61
C ILE A 70 24.12 5.48 -10.48
N LYS A 71 25.22 5.20 -9.72
CA LYS A 71 25.24 4.16 -8.68
C LYS A 71 25.90 4.59 -7.39
N THR A 72 26.69 5.68 -7.42
CA THR A 72 27.46 6.16 -6.28
C THR A 72 27.01 7.55 -5.84
N PRO A 73 27.25 7.95 -4.56
CA PRO A 73 26.96 9.28 -4.05
C PRO A 73 27.56 10.40 -4.89
N ASP A 74 28.86 10.29 -5.28
CA ASP A 74 29.56 11.29 -6.10
C ASP A 74 28.89 11.51 -7.46
N GLN A 75 28.44 10.41 -8.10
CA GLN A 75 27.73 10.50 -9.37
C GLN A 75 26.36 11.17 -9.21
N LEU A 76 25.66 10.87 -8.11
CA LEU A 76 24.38 11.51 -7.79
C LEU A 76 24.58 13.01 -7.56
N GLU A 77 25.56 13.39 -6.75
CA GLU A 77 25.86 14.78 -6.44
C GLU A 77 26.23 15.57 -7.71
N ALA A 78 27.11 15.01 -8.55
CA ALA A 78 27.48 15.63 -9.83
C ALA A 78 26.24 15.81 -10.73
N THR A 79 25.35 14.80 -10.79
CA THR A 79 24.12 14.87 -11.56
C THR A 79 23.17 15.95 -11.03
N ILE A 80 23.01 16.06 -9.72
CA ILE A 80 22.16 17.10 -9.11
C ILE A 80 22.72 18.47 -9.47
N LYS A 81 24.04 18.70 -9.31
CA LYS A 81 24.71 19.95 -9.64
C LYS A 81 24.54 20.34 -11.11
N GLU A 82 24.64 19.37 -12.03
CA GLU A 82 24.45 19.59 -13.48
C GLU A 82 23.02 20.02 -13.83
N HIS A 83 22.00 19.49 -13.09
CA HIS A 83 20.60 19.79 -13.35
C HIS A 83 20.10 21.08 -12.68
N ILE A 84 20.86 21.64 -11.73
CA ILE A 84 20.51 22.90 -11.11
C ILE A 84 20.86 24.07 -12.05
N PRO A 85 19.89 24.86 -12.55
CA PRO A 85 20.18 25.97 -13.42
C PRO A 85 20.96 27.08 -12.71
N SER A 86 21.81 27.81 -13.45
CA SER A 86 22.47 28.99 -12.93
C SER A 86 21.45 30.10 -12.60
N LYS A 87 21.67 30.87 -11.53
CA LYS A 87 20.87 32.05 -11.14
C LYS A 87 19.42 31.76 -10.73
N ILE A 88 19.19 30.71 -9.92
CA ILE A 88 17.91 30.47 -9.26
C ILE A 88 17.74 31.46 -8.12
N LYS A 89 16.52 32.01 -7.97
CA LYS A 89 16.08 32.76 -6.79
C LYS A 89 14.99 31.95 -6.08
N GLY A 90 15.05 31.89 -4.75
CA GLY A 90 14.10 31.15 -3.92
C GLY A 90 14.39 29.66 -3.82
N THR A 91 13.43 28.90 -3.34
CA THR A 91 13.55 27.47 -3.07
C THR A 91 13.68 26.65 -4.37
N ILE A 92 14.59 25.69 -4.37
CA ILE A 92 14.71 24.65 -5.40
C ILE A 92 13.93 23.45 -4.96
N TYR A 93 13.00 22.99 -5.79
CA TYR A 93 12.24 21.76 -5.54
C TYR A 93 12.91 20.61 -6.27
N LEU A 94 13.59 19.77 -5.49
CA LEU A 94 14.39 18.64 -6.00
C LEU A 94 13.61 17.34 -5.91
N PHE A 95 13.23 16.78 -7.04
CA PHE A 95 12.55 15.51 -7.18
C PHE A 95 13.52 14.45 -7.70
N ILE A 96 13.67 13.34 -6.95
CA ILE A 96 14.51 12.22 -7.37
C ILE A 96 13.69 10.95 -7.33
N ASP A 97 13.43 10.37 -8.50
CA ASP A 97 12.64 9.16 -8.66
C ASP A 97 13.52 7.91 -8.64
N GLU A 98 13.09 6.84 -7.93
CA GLU A 98 13.78 5.56 -7.75
C GLU A 98 15.20 5.69 -7.14
N ILE A 99 15.35 6.54 -6.10
CA ILE A 99 16.64 6.89 -5.49
C ILE A 99 17.40 5.69 -4.92
N GLN A 100 16.72 4.62 -4.51
CA GLN A 100 17.33 3.40 -4.00
C GLN A 100 18.25 2.67 -5.03
N ARG A 101 18.34 3.20 -6.24
CA ARG A 101 19.30 2.72 -7.26
C ARG A 101 20.73 3.19 -7.01
N VAL A 102 20.89 4.19 -6.15
CA VAL A 102 22.19 4.75 -5.74
C VAL A 102 22.47 4.27 -4.32
N GLU A 103 23.55 3.55 -4.12
CA GLU A 103 23.99 3.12 -2.80
C GLU A 103 24.59 4.32 -2.06
N GLY A 104 24.25 4.51 -0.79
CA GLY A 104 24.73 5.64 0.02
C GLY A 104 24.14 7.01 -0.36
N PHE A 105 23.00 7.05 -1.07
CA PHE A 105 22.35 8.31 -1.48
C PHE A 105 21.98 9.21 -0.29
N GLU A 106 21.85 8.64 0.89
CA GLU A 106 21.42 9.30 2.14
C GLU A 106 22.35 10.45 2.53
N GLU A 107 23.64 10.26 2.33
CA GLU A 107 24.66 11.29 2.62
C GLU A 107 24.45 12.52 1.74
N VAL A 108 24.25 12.31 0.45
CA VAL A 108 24.03 13.39 -0.52
C VAL A 108 22.74 14.14 -0.21
N ILE A 109 21.64 13.41 -0.02
CA ILE A 109 20.34 14.02 0.23
C ILE A 109 20.31 14.78 1.56
N ASN A 110 20.97 14.26 2.60
CA ASN A 110 21.08 14.95 3.87
C ASN A 110 21.98 16.20 3.80
N ALA A 111 23.03 16.18 2.97
CA ALA A 111 23.87 17.35 2.73
C ALA A 111 23.04 18.48 2.08
N TYR A 112 22.33 18.21 0.98
CA TYR A 112 21.45 19.19 0.32
C TYR A 112 20.36 19.73 1.26
N ARG A 113 19.80 18.89 2.13
CA ARG A 113 18.86 19.35 3.14
C ARG A 113 19.54 20.29 4.16
N ALA A 114 20.74 19.95 4.61
CA ALA A 114 21.49 20.73 5.62
C ALA A 114 21.98 22.06 5.07
N ASP A 115 22.36 22.13 3.80
CA ASP A 115 22.75 23.37 3.12
C ASP A 115 21.57 24.35 3.00
N GLY A 116 20.32 23.86 3.09
CA GLY A 116 19.11 24.67 2.97
C GLY A 116 18.80 25.10 1.54
N GLY A 117 17.64 25.75 1.36
CA GLY A 117 17.19 26.22 0.05
C GLY A 117 16.64 25.13 -0.88
N PHE A 118 16.61 23.88 -0.44
CA PHE A 118 16.07 22.74 -1.19
C PHE A 118 14.85 22.15 -0.51
N SER A 119 13.74 22.07 -1.22
CA SER A 119 12.61 21.23 -0.84
C SER A 119 12.74 19.89 -1.56
N ILE A 120 13.04 18.81 -0.83
CA ILE A 120 13.48 17.54 -1.39
C ILE A 120 12.37 16.51 -1.35
N PHE A 121 12.14 15.86 -2.51
CA PHE A 121 11.18 14.78 -2.71
C PHE A 121 11.89 13.58 -3.30
N ILE A 122 11.78 12.43 -2.66
CA ILE A 122 12.39 11.19 -3.14
C ILE A 122 11.37 10.08 -3.22
N THR A 123 11.53 9.16 -4.18
CA THR A 123 10.70 7.95 -4.23
C THR A 123 11.53 6.68 -4.21
N GLY A 124 10.84 5.60 -3.80
CA GLY A 124 11.32 4.23 -4.01
C GLY A 124 10.21 3.19 -3.87
N SER A 125 10.43 2.07 -4.53
CA SER A 125 9.41 1.04 -4.73
C SER A 125 9.26 0.07 -3.56
N ASN A 126 10.06 0.18 -2.49
CA ASN A 126 10.03 -0.76 -1.38
C ASN A 126 10.41 -0.11 -0.04
N SER A 127 10.22 -0.86 1.05
CA SER A 127 10.59 -0.42 2.40
C SER A 127 12.11 -0.26 2.64
N TYR A 128 12.95 -0.56 1.64
CA TYR A 128 14.40 -0.32 1.73
C TYR A 128 14.75 1.15 1.85
N LEU A 129 13.91 2.03 1.28
CA LEU A 129 14.07 3.47 1.49
C LEU A 129 14.02 3.86 2.97
N LEU A 130 13.33 3.06 3.80
CA LEU A 130 13.09 3.34 5.21
C LEU A 130 13.68 2.27 6.14
N SER A 131 14.54 1.38 5.63
CA SER A 131 15.21 0.35 6.43
C SER A 131 16.71 0.61 6.55
N GLY A 132 17.28 0.25 7.69
CA GLY A 132 18.72 0.31 7.91
C GLY A 132 19.26 1.74 8.14
N GLU A 133 20.29 2.12 7.42
CA GLU A 133 21.02 3.37 7.61
C GLU A 133 20.18 4.63 7.34
N LEU A 134 19.17 4.55 6.45
CA LEU A 134 18.26 5.67 6.18
C LEU A 134 17.46 6.04 7.41
N MET A 135 16.91 5.07 8.13
CA MET A 135 16.23 5.34 9.39
C MET A 135 17.16 5.98 10.43
N THR A 136 18.44 5.56 10.45
CA THR A 136 19.41 6.06 11.43
C THR A 136 19.91 7.46 11.06
N ASN A 137 20.23 7.68 9.79
CA ASN A 137 20.85 8.92 9.30
C ASN A 137 19.84 10.07 9.08
N LEU A 138 18.58 9.75 8.81
CA LEU A 138 17.52 10.72 8.55
C LEU A 138 16.45 10.78 9.64
N THR A 139 16.66 10.13 10.81
CA THR A 139 15.67 10.11 11.91
C THR A 139 15.23 11.52 12.28
N GLY A 140 13.91 11.76 12.25
CA GLY A 140 13.30 13.05 12.55
C GLY A 140 13.45 14.11 11.45
N ARG A 141 13.97 13.75 10.26
CA ARG A 141 14.24 14.69 9.15
C ARG A 141 13.48 14.34 7.86
N TYR A 142 12.57 13.40 7.92
CA TYR A 142 11.73 13.03 6.78
C TYR A 142 10.28 12.77 7.20
N VAL A 143 9.38 12.90 6.25
CA VAL A 143 7.99 12.43 6.33
C VAL A 143 7.78 11.38 5.24
N GLU A 144 7.22 10.24 5.64
CA GLU A 144 6.82 9.19 4.70
C GLU A 144 5.37 9.40 4.26
N ILE A 145 5.16 9.29 2.95
CA ILE A 145 3.83 9.20 2.34
C ILE A 145 3.77 7.88 1.59
N GLU A 146 3.11 6.91 2.18
CA GLU A 146 2.93 5.61 1.56
C GLU A 146 1.77 5.64 0.56
N LEU A 147 2.09 5.41 -0.71
CA LEU A 147 1.14 5.39 -1.81
C LEU A 147 0.66 3.95 -2.08
N PHE A 148 -0.62 3.72 -1.84
CA PHE A 148 -1.30 2.47 -2.19
C PHE A 148 -1.73 2.47 -3.66
N THR A 149 -2.14 1.32 -4.20
CA THR A 149 -2.90 1.27 -5.45
C THR A 149 -4.18 2.10 -5.30
N LEU A 150 -4.92 2.35 -6.37
CA LEU A 150 -6.13 3.17 -6.31
C LEU A 150 -7.10 2.60 -5.27
N SER A 151 -7.62 3.43 -4.40
CA SER A 151 -8.83 3.12 -3.62
C SER A 151 -10.04 3.02 -4.56
N PHE A 152 -11.16 2.49 -4.09
CA PHE A 152 -12.34 2.36 -4.96
C PHE A 152 -12.87 3.73 -5.42
N SER A 153 -12.86 4.76 -4.56
CA SER A 153 -13.20 6.12 -4.98
C SER A 153 -12.27 6.65 -6.07
N GLU A 154 -10.95 6.49 -5.90
CA GLU A 154 -9.96 6.89 -6.90
C GLU A 154 -10.08 6.06 -8.20
N TYR A 155 -10.46 4.78 -8.09
CA TYR A 155 -10.76 3.92 -9.24
C TYR A 155 -11.92 4.49 -10.06
N LEU A 156 -13.01 4.92 -9.41
CA LEU A 156 -14.16 5.56 -10.06
C LEU A 156 -13.78 6.89 -10.72
N GLU A 157 -13.04 7.74 -10.01
CA GLU A 157 -12.58 9.03 -10.54
C GLU A 157 -11.63 8.85 -11.73
N MET A 158 -10.68 7.91 -11.65
CA MET A 158 -9.75 7.63 -12.73
C MET A 158 -10.46 7.05 -13.95
N ARG A 159 -11.50 6.22 -13.79
CA ARG A 159 -12.35 5.77 -14.90
C ARG A 159 -12.99 6.94 -15.63
N THR A 160 -13.52 7.91 -14.88
CA THR A 160 -14.10 9.15 -15.43
C THR A 160 -13.04 9.97 -16.16
N HIS A 161 -11.85 10.12 -15.57
CA HIS A 161 -10.71 10.80 -16.18
C HIS A 161 -10.27 10.16 -17.51
N LEU A 162 -10.33 8.83 -17.60
CA LEU A 162 -10.03 8.07 -18.83
C LEU A 162 -11.18 8.04 -19.84
N GLY A 163 -12.31 8.68 -19.54
CA GLY A 163 -13.49 8.70 -20.43
C GLY A 163 -14.17 7.33 -20.58
N LYS A 164 -14.01 6.43 -19.61
CA LYS A 164 -14.61 5.10 -19.67
C LYS A 164 -16.13 5.15 -19.47
N PRO A 165 -16.90 4.20 -20.06
CA PRO A 165 -18.34 4.16 -19.92
C PRO A 165 -18.81 4.11 -18.47
N GLN A 166 -19.95 4.75 -18.19
CA GLN A 166 -20.64 4.66 -16.91
C GLN A 166 -21.33 3.30 -16.81
N VAL A 167 -21.10 2.61 -15.70
CA VAL A 167 -21.76 1.34 -15.37
C VAL A 167 -22.10 1.34 -13.87
N PRO A 168 -23.04 0.48 -13.42
CA PRO A 168 -23.43 0.44 -12.01
C PRO A 168 -22.24 0.25 -11.06
N GLN A 169 -22.24 0.97 -9.92
CA GLN A 169 -21.14 0.89 -8.95
C GLN A 169 -20.93 -0.54 -8.42
N THR A 170 -21.98 -1.33 -8.28
CA THR A 170 -21.91 -2.74 -7.88
C THR A 170 -21.11 -3.59 -8.86
N GLN A 171 -21.27 -3.34 -10.17
CA GLN A 171 -20.46 -3.98 -11.20
C GLN A 171 -19.00 -3.52 -11.10
N LEU A 172 -18.77 -2.20 -10.99
CA LEU A 172 -17.42 -1.63 -10.86
C LEU A 172 -16.70 -2.14 -9.61
N PHE A 173 -17.42 -2.34 -8.51
CA PHE A 173 -16.85 -2.90 -7.30
C PHE A 173 -16.41 -4.36 -7.48
N ARG A 174 -17.21 -5.18 -8.19
CA ARG A 174 -16.80 -6.55 -8.56
C ARG A 174 -15.56 -6.56 -9.48
N GLU A 175 -15.50 -5.64 -10.45
CA GLU A 175 -14.30 -5.47 -11.28
C GLU A 175 -13.09 -5.05 -10.44
N PHE A 176 -13.27 -4.12 -9.52
CA PHE A 176 -12.22 -3.67 -8.59
C PHE A 176 -11.71 -4.80 -7.69
N LEU A 177 -12.60 -5.63 -7.12
CA LEU A 177 -12.21 -6.81 -6.36
C LEU A 177 -11.39 -7.79 -7.21
N ARG A 178 -11.71 -7.95 -8.49
CA ARG A 178 -11.08 -8.92 -9.37
C ARG A 178 -9.76 -8.43 -9.99
N TYR A 179 -9.72 -7.17 -10.44
CA TYR A 179 -8.58 -6.61 -11.17
C TYR A 179 -7.77 -5.60 -10.37
N GLY A 180 -8.20 -5.31 -9.13
CA GLY A 180 -7.50 -4.39 -8.25
C GLY A 180 -7.53 -2.94 -8.69
N GLY A 181 -6.64 -2.16 -8.06
CA GLY A 181 -6.49 -0.72 -8.23
C GLY A 181 -5.17 -0.29 -8.87
N PHE A 182 -4.43 -1.16 -9.56
CA PHE A 182 -3.24 -0.71 -10.29
C PHE A 182 -3.63 0.28 -11.38
N PRO A 183 -3.14 1.56 -11.34
CA PRO A 183 -3.60 2.59 -12.27
C PRO A 183 -3.50 2.19 -13.75
N LYS A 184 -2.37 1.62 -14.16
CA LYS A 184 -2.16 1.21 -15.55
C LYS A 184 -3.05 0.03 -15.98
N ALA A 185 -3.41 -0.87 -15.06
CA ALA A 185 -4.34 -1.96 -15.36
C ALA A 185 -5.73 -1.42 -15.75
N LEU A 186 -6.12 -0.28 -15.16
CA LEU A 186 -7.41 0.36 -15.45
C LEU A 186 -7.47 0.96 -16.86
N GLU A 187 -6.35 1.28 -17.49
CA GLU A 187 -6.32 1.79 -18.87
C GLU A 187 -6.71 0.71 -19.90
N TYR A 188 -6.47 -0.58 -19.61
CA TYR A 188 -6.87 -1.66 -20.51
C TYR A 188 -8.38 -1.94 -20.40
N ASP A 189 -9.01 -2.25 -21.53
CA ASP A 189 -10.42 -2.68 -21.57
C ASP A 189 -10.52 -4.21 -21.53
N ASP A 190 -9.58 -4.91 -22.15
CA ASP A 190 -9.52 -6.37 -22.15
C ASP A 190 -9.17 -6.94 -20.76
N PRO A 191 -10.04 -7.79 -20.19
CA PRO A 191 -9.80 -8.46 -18.93
C PRO A 191 -8.48 -9.27 -18.87
N GLN A 192 -8.12 -9.93 -19.96
CA GLN A 192 -6.89 -10.72 -20.04
C GLN A 192 -5.64 -9.82 -20.01
N ALA A 193 -5.70 -8.66 -20.68
CA ALA A 193 -4.62 -7.69 -20.65
C ALA A 193 -4.41 -7.13 -19.24
N LYS A 194 -5.47 -6.89 -18.46
CA LYS A 194 -5.38 -6.47 -17.05
C LYS A 194 -4.63 -7.52 -16.22
N VAL A 195 -5.05 -8.77 -16.31
CA VAL A 195 -4.43 -9.88 -15.56
C VAL A 195 -2.95 -10.03 -15.93
N ARG A 196 -2.63 -10.09 -17.23
CA ARG A 196 -1.24 -10.18 -17.71
C ARG A 196 -0.37 -9.03 -17.22
N TYR A 197 -0.92 -7.80 -17.23
CA TYR A 197 -0.19 -6.65 -16.71
C TYR A 197 0.14 -6.80 -15.21
N ILE A 198 -0.81 -7.26 -14.40
CA ILE A 198 -0.60 -7.47 -12.96
C ILE A 198 0.40 -8.61 -12.73
N GLU A 199 0.33 -9.70 -13.48
CA GLU A 199 1.33 -10.79 -13.47
C GLU A 199 2.74 -10.24 -13.73
N GLU A 200 2.91 -9.41 -14.75
CA GLU A 200 4.18 -8.76 -15.07
C GLU A 200 4.67 -7.84 -13.95
N VAL A 201 3.77 -7.08 -13.31
CA VAL A 201 4.12 -6.24 -12.15
C VAL A 201 4.64 -7.09 -11.01
N VAL A 202 3.93 -8.19 -10.65
CA VAL A 202 4.37 -9.12 -9.61
C VAL A 202 5.71 -9.77 -9.97
N GLY A 203 5.88 -10.18 -11.22
CA GLY A 203 7.16 -10.71 -11.73
C GLY A 203 8.31 -9.71 -11.56
N GLN A 204 8.07 -8.44 -11.90
CA GLN A 204 9.06 -7.37 -11.71
C GLN A 204 9.40 -7.11 -10.23
N ILE A 205 8.42 -7.18 -9.33
CA ILE A 205 8.65 -7.06 -7.89
C ILE A 205 9.58 -8.19 -7.42
N ILE A 206 9.28 -9.44 -7.81
CA ILE A 206 10.10 -10.61 -7.45
C ILE A 206 11.53 -10.45 -7.99
N ASP A 207 11.70 -10.11 -9.25
CA ASP A 207 13.01 -10.09 -9.88
C ASP A 207 13.82 -8.87 -9.47
N LYS A 208 13.22 -7.66 -9.49
CA LYS A 208 13.96 -6.40 -9.26
C LYS A 208 14.00 -5.97 -7.78
N ASP A 209 12.94 -6.21 -7.03
CA ASP A 209 12.86 -5.70 -5.66
C ASP A 209 13.24 -6.76 -4.62
N ILE A 210 13.11 -8.06 -4.94
CA ILE A 210 13.50 -9.14 -4.03
C ILE A 210 14.81 -9.82 -4.47
N ARG A 211 14.82 -10.45 -5.63
CA ARG A 211 15.92 -11.35 -6.05
C ARG A 211 17.22 -10.64 -6.39
N SER A 212 17.14 -9.43 -6.93
CA SER A 212 18.34 -8.63 -7.22
C SER A 212 19.08 -8.17 -5.96
N ARG A 213 18.40 -8.16 -4.81
CA ARG A 213 18.89 -7.64 -3.53
C ARG A 213 19.13 -8.70 -2.48
N HIS A 214 18.47 -9.86 -2.60
CA HIS A 214 18.54 -10.93 -1.61
C HIS A 214 18.91 -12.25 -2.26
N LYS A 215 19.83 -12.97 -1.61
CA LYS A 215 20.20 -14.32 -2.02
C LYS A 215 19.10 -15.30 -1.63
N ILE A 216 18.22 -15.65 -2.56
CA ILE A 216 17.24 -16.71 -2.40
C ILE A 216 17.90 -18.04 -2.75
N ARG A 217 18.04 -18.93 -1.77
CA ARG A 217 18.70 -20.24 -1.96
C ARG A 217 17.95 -21.16 -2.92
N SER A 218 16.62 -21.17 -2.85
CA SER A 218 15.75 -21.97 -3.72
C SER A 218 14.60 -21.13 -4.26
N ARG A 219 14.65 -20.88 -5.58
CA ARG A 219 13.61 -20.14 -6.30
C ARG A 219 12.25 -20.84 -6.21
N SER A 220 12.25 -22.15 -6.47
CA SER A 220 11.02 -22.96 -6.44
C SER A 220 10.35 -22.94 -5.07
N THR A 221 11.15 -23.09 -3.99
CA THR A 221 10.62 -23.03 -2.62
C THR A 221 10.05 -21.64 -2.30
N PHE A 222 10.74 -20.57 -2.71
CA PHE A 222 10.25 -19.20 -2.51
C PHE A 222 8.91 -18.97 -3.23
N GLU A 223 8.79 -19.38 -4.49
CA GLU A 223 7.56 -19.26 -5.27
C GLU A 223 6.40 -20.05 -4.65
N LYS A 224 6.65 -21.25 -4.13
CA LYS A 224 5.63 -22.05 -3.44
C LYS A 224 5.17 -21.41 -2.12
N VAL A 225 6.11 -20.85 -1.35
CA VAL A 225 5.77 -20.08 -0.13
C VAL A 225 4.91 -18.86 -0.50
N MET A 226 5.34 -18.09 -1.49
CA MET A 226 4.59 -16.92 -1.97
C MET A 226 3.17 -17.30 -2.42
N THR A 227 3.05 -18.35 -3.25
CA THR A 227 1.75 -18.84 -3.72
C THR A 227 0.87 -19.28 -2.55
N TYR A 228 1.45 -19.97 -1.55
CA TYR A 228 0.70 -20.37 -0.37
C TYR A 228 0.16 -19.16 0.39
N ILE A 229 0.99 -18.14 0.66
CA ILE A 229 0.55 -16.95 1.40
C ILE A 229 -0.47 -16.15 0.60
N ILE A 230 -0.27 -15.98 -0.73
CA ILE A 230 -1.25 -15.31 -1.59
C ILE A 230 -2.60 -16.04 -1.58
N ASN A 231 -2.61 -17.37 -1.54
CA ASN A 231 -3.86 -18.15 -1.53
C ASN A 231 -4.55 -18.17 -0.16
N ASN A 232 -3.82 -17.85 0.90
CA ASN A 232 -4.33 -17.84 2.27
C ASN A 232 -4.25 -16.43 2.88
N PHE A 233 -4.33 -15.38 2.05
CA PHE A 233 -4.39 -14.02 2.56
C PHE A 233 -5.63 -13.81 3.44
N ALA A 234 -5.60 -12.83 4.34
CA ALA A 234 -6.63 -12.56 5.34
C ALA A 234 -6.86 -13.70 6.37
N ALA A 235 -6.17 -14.85 6.24
CA ALA A 235 -6.27 -15.94 7.21
C ALA A 235 -5.16 -15.85 8.29
N PRO A 236 -5.43 -16.30 9.53
CA PRO A 236 -4.42 -16.38 10.59
C PRO A 236 -3.23 -17.24 10.18
N THR A 237 -2.02 -16.71 10.29
CA THR A 237 -0.79 -17.36 9.84
C THR A 237 -0.11 -18.12 10.95
N ASN A 238 0.13 -19.41 10.72
CA ASN A 238 0.90 -20.29 11.61
C ASN A 238 2.12 -20.85 10.87
N LEU A 239 3.28 -20.29 11.09
CA LEU A 239 4.52 -20.71 10.42
C LEU A 239 4.83 -22.20 10.58
N THR A 240 4.57 -22.79 11.75
CA THR A 240 4.80 -24.22 12.00
C THR A 240 3.82 -25.07 11.19
N GLY A 241 2.55 -24.67 11.13
CA GLY A 241 1.52 -25.32 10.31
C GLY A 241 1.85 -25.26 8.83
N ILE A 242 2.27 -24.10 8.34
CA ILE A 242 2.69 -23.89 6.95
C ILE A 242 3.91 -24.74 6.60
N ALA A 243 4.94 -24.77 7.43
CA ALA A 243 6.13 -25.58 7.20
C ALA A 243 5.79 -27.08 7.16
N LYS A 244 4.87 -27.54 8.03
CA LYS A 244 4.35 -28.92 8.01
C LYS A 244 3.56 -29.21 6.74
N TYR A 245 2.68 -28.32 6.31
CA TYR A 245 1.91 -28.45 5.07
C TYR A 245 2.84 -28.55 3.85
N LEU A 246 3.80 -27.63 3.71
CA LEU A 246 4.75 -27.62 2.58
C LEU A 246 5.58 -28.89 2.54
N ARG A 247 6.00 -29.42 3.71
CA ARG A 247 6.73 -30.69 3.79
C ARG A 247 5.88 -31.88 3.37
N ASN A 248 4.66 -31.98 3.90
CA ASN A 248 3.84 -33.20 3.73
C ASN A 248 3.10 -33.24 2.40
N THR A 249 2.70 -32.07 1.87
CA THR A 249 1.84 -31.97 0.67
C THR A 249 2.62 -31.58 -0.58
N GLN A 250 3.71 -30.81 -0.41
CA GLN A 250 4.52 -30.30 -1.51
C GLN A 250 5.92 -30.91 -1.55
N GLU A 251 6.23 -31.82 -0.62
CA GLU A 251 7.55 -32.46 -0.47
C GLU A 251 8.71 -31.48 -0.31
N ILE A 252 8.42 -30.30 0.30
CA ILE A 252 9.41 -29.25 0.49
C ILE A 252 9.82 -29.16 1.96
N PRO A 253 11.00 -29.65 2.32
CA PRO A 253 11.55 -29.45 3.66
C PRO A 253 12.01 -28.01 3.81
N ILE A 254 11.21 -27.18 4.51
CA ILE A 254 11.57 -25.80 4.83
C ILE A 254 11.66 -25.59 6.34
N LYS A 255 12.71 -24.92 6.77
CA LYS A 255 12.84 -24.48 8.18
C LYS A 255 11.95 -23.25 8.44
N ARG A 256 11.44 -23.15 9.67
CA ARG A 256 10.57 -22.05 10.09
C ARG A 256 11.22 -20.67 9.85
N GLU A 257 12.51 -20.55 10.14
CA GLU A 257 13.28 -19.31 9.97
C GLU A 257 13.36 -18.90 8.48
N THR A 258 13.55 -19.87 7.59
CA THR A 258 13.59 -19.63 6.14
C THR A 258 12.22 -19.19 5.62
N LEU A 259 11.15 -19.85 6.12
CA LEU A 259 9.76 -19.48 5.79
C LEU A 259 9.46 -18.05 6.26
N ALA A 260 9.78 -17.71 7.52
CA ALA A 260 9.61 -16.38 8.07
C ALA A 260 10.37 -15.32 7.25
N ASN A 261 11.63 -15.61 6.88
CA ASN A 261 12.44 -14.72 6.05
C ASN A 261 11.81 -14.51 4.65
N TYR A 262 11.28 -15.55 4.02
CA TYR A 262 10.63 -15.41 2.71
C TYR A 262 9.37 -14.55 2.78
N ILE A 263 8.56 -14.70 3.83
CA ILE A 263 7.40 -13.85 4.06
C ILE A 263 7.83 -12.39 4.29
N GLU A 264 8.87 -12.18 5.11
CA GLU A 264 9.41 -10.86 5.37
C GLU A 264 9.92 -10.15 4.10
N LEU A 265 10.52 -10.89 3.15
CA LEU A 265 10.90 -10.34 1.85
C LEU A 265 9.70 -9.85 1.04
N LEU A 266 8.57 -10.57 1.09
CA LEU A 266 7.33 -10.16 0.43
C LEU A 266 6.73 -8.90 1.09
N VAL A 267 6.81 -8.80 2.42
CA VAL A 267 6.39 -7.59 3.17
C VAL A 267 7.30 -6.40 2.83
N LYS A 268 8.62 -6.58 2.84
CA LYS A 268 9.58 -5.53 2.48
C LYS A 268 9.40 -5.04 1.04
N ALA A 269 9.02 -5.92 0.13
CA ALA A 269 8.70 -5.56 -1.25
C ALA A 269 7.31 -4.89 -1.40
N LYS A 270 6.59 -4.67 -0.30
CA LYS A 270 5.22 -4.11 -0.29
C LYS A 270 4.23 -4.96 -1.11
N LEU A 271 4.50 -6.26 -1.32
CA LEU A 271 3.55 -7.17 -1.93
C LEU A 271 2.50 -7.65 -0.93
N LEU A 272 2.93 -7.76 0.33
CA LEU A 272 2.11 -8.12 1.49
C LEU A 272 2.20 -7.05 2.57
N TYR A 273 1.12 -6.92 3.31
CA TYR A 273 1.05 -6.14 4.55
C TYR A 273 0.77 -7.08 5.71
N ARG A 274 1.55 -6.95 6.77
CA ARG A 274 1.34 -7.69 8.01
C ARG A 274 0.36 -6.95 8.90
N CYS A 275 -0.65 -7.65 9.41
CA CYS A 275 -1.61 -7.15 10.38
C CYS A 275 -1.46 -7.96 11.67
N ASP A 276 -0.91 -7.33 12.69
CA ASP A 276 -0.67 -7.95 13.97
C ASP A 276 -1.96 -8.12 14.76
N ARG A 277 -2.00 -9.13 15.63
CA ARG A 277 -3.12 -9.35 16.54
C ARG A 277 -2.98 -8.49 17.78
N PHE A 278 -4.10 -7.99 18.27
CA PHE A 278 -4.20 -7.17 19.46
C PHE A 278 -5.22 -7.74 20.42
N ASP A 279 -4.80 -8.05 21.65
CA ASP A 279 -5.72 -8.50 22.70
C ASP A 279 -6.42 -7.28 23.30
N MET A 280 -7.73 -7.21 23.12
CA MET A 280 -8.54 -6.09 23.54
C MET A 280 -8.72 -6.03 25.07
N LYS A 281 -8.54 -7.14 25.78
CA LYS A 281 -8.64 -7.20 27.26
C LYS A 281 -7.35 -6.70 27.92
N SER A 282 -6.22 -7.23 27.51
CA SER A 282 -4.91 -6.84 28.07
C SER A 282 -4.34 -5.57 27.43
N LYS A 283 -4.90 -5.11 26.30
CA LYS A 283 -4.44 -3.99 25.47
C LYS A 283 -2.97 -4.18 25.03
N ARG A 284 -2.60 -5.41 24.64
CA ARG A 284 -1.26 -5.79 24.20
C ARG A 284 -1.30 -6.47 22.83
N SER A 285 -0.25 -6.23 22.05
CA SER A 285 -0.02 -7.01 20.82
C SER A 285 0.28 -8.46 21.16
N LEU A 286 -0.32 -9.39 20.42
CA LEU A 286 -0.11 -10.83 20.56
C LEU A 286 0.92 -11.30 19.54
N GLN A 287 1.77 -12.23 19.96
CA GLN A 287 2.70 -12.89 19.05
C GLN A 287 2.06 -14.11 18.39
N GLY A 288 2.23 -14.21 17.07
CA GLY A 288 1.71 -15.31 16.26
C GLY A 288 0.24 -15.20 15.88
N GLY A 289 -0.12 -15.85 14.78
CA GLY A 289 -1.45 -15.80 14.21
C GLY A 289 -1.80 -14.45 13.57
N GLU A 290 -0.78 -13.67 13.23
CA GLU A 290 -0.92 -12.48 12.40
C GLU A 290 -1.57 -12.83 11.07
N LYS A 291 -2.34 -11.90 10.49
CA LYS A 291 -2.87 -12.02 9.14
C LYS A 291 -1.97 -11.25 8.16
N TYR A 292 -1.95 -11.71 6.91
CA TYR A 292 -1.29 -11.01 5.82
C TYR A 292 -2.32 -10.61 4.78
N TYR A 293 -2.27 -9.33 4.38
CA TYR A 293 -3.13 -8.77 3.34
C TYR A 293 -2.30 -8.44 2.10
N LEU A 294 -2.90 -8.61 0.94
CA LEU A 294 -2.27 -8.25 -0.33
C LEU A 294 -2.30 -6.74 -0.53
N ALA A 295 -1.27 -6.18 -1.11
CA ALA A 295 -1.25 -4.77 -1.47
C ALA A 295 -2.34 -4.38 -2.47
N ASP A 296 -2.83 -5.36 -3.22
CA ASP A 296 -3.88 -5.19 -4.22
C ASP A 296 -4.61 -6.53 -4.46
N ALA A 297 -5.94 -6.50 -4.45
CA ALA A 297 -6.76 -7.70 -4.62
C ALA A 297 -6.52 -8.39 -5.98
N GLY A 298 -6.17 -7.64 -7.02
CA GLY A 298 -5.87 -8.17 -8.35
C GLY A 298 -4.68 -9.14 -8.37
N ILE A 299 -3.78 -9.06 -7.39
CA ILE A 299 -2.64 -9.98 -7.25
C ILE A 299 -3.11 -11.42 -7.06
N TYR A 300 -4.18 -11.63 -6.28
CA TYR A 300 -4.75 -12.97 -6.05
C TYR A 300 -5.17 -13.63 -7.37
N PHE A 301 -5.93 -12.92 -8.19
CA PHE A 301 -6.41 -13.43 -9.47
C PHE A 301 -5.30 -13.56 -10.52
N ALA A 302 -4.34 -12.66 -10.52
CA ALA A 302 -3.19 -12.73 -11.41
C ALA A 302 -2.25 -13.92 -11.11
N ARG A 303 -2.25 -14.43 -9.87
CA ARG A 303 -1.39 -15.57 -9.48
C ARG A 303 -2.10 -16.90 -9.44
N ASN A 304 -3.42 -16.93 -9.64
CA ASN A 304 -4.23 -18.15 -9.53
C ASN A 304 -5.19 -18.30 -10.72
N ILE A 305 -4.85 -19.16 -11.65
CA ILE A 305 -5.65 -19.41 -12.86
C ILE A 305 -7.07 -19.89 -12.53
N ASN A 306 -7.23 -20.65 -11.44
CA ASN A 306 -8.50 -21.19 -10.98
C ASN A 306 -9.10 -20.41 -9.80
N ALA A 307 -8.70 -19.14 -9.59
CA ALA A 307 -9.22 -18.35 -8.50
C ALA A 307 -10.73 -18.14 -8.63
N THR A 308 -11.45 -18.54 -7.61
CA THR A 308 -12.87 -18.20 -7.44
C THR A 308 -13.03 -16.91 -6.66
N MET A 309 -14.19 -16.25 -6.83
CA MET A 309 -14.51 -15.05 -6.05
C MET A 309 -14.94 -15.48 -4.64
N ASP A 310 -13.97 -15.60 -3.73
CA ASP A 310 -14.24 -15.74 -2.31
C ASP A 310 -14.35 -14.34 -1.69
N TYR A 311 -15.57 -13.93 -1.42
CA TYR A 311 -15.85 -12.57 -0.96
C TYR A 311 -15.29 -12.28 0.44
N GLY A 312 -15.31 -13.21 1.37
CA GLY A 312 -14.86 -12.98 2.74
C GLY A 312 -13.44 -12.38 2.79
N PRO A 313 -12.41 -13.14 2.39
CA PRO A 313 -11.03 -12.63 2.37
C PRO A 313 -10.82 -11.40 1.48
N LEU A 314 -11.52 -11.32 0.33
CA LEU A 314 -11.40 -10.19 -0.59
C LEU A 314 -11.96 -8.90 0.02
N LEU A 315 -13.12 -8.96 0.70
CA LEU A 315 -13.70 -7.81 1.38
C LEU A 315 -12.83 -7.35 2.55
N GLU A 316 -12.33 -8.29 3.37
CA GLU A 316 -11.36 -7.94 4.41
C GLU A 316 -10.13 -7.25 3.80
N ASN A 317 -9.58 -7.77 2.69
CA ASN A 317 -8.39 -7.21 2.06
C ASN A 317 -8.60 -5.76 1.59
N VAL A 318 -9.72 -5.48 0.92
CA VAL A 318 -9.96 -4.12 0.43
C VAL A 318 -10.30 -3.15 1.57
N VAL A 319 -10.96 -3.61 2.64
CA VAL A 319 -11.17 -2.82 3.84
C VAL A 319 -9.83 -2.52 4.53
N PHE A 320 -8.96 -3.53 4.68
CA PHE A 320 -7.63 -3.32 5.24
C PHE A 320 -6.83 -2.25 4.47
N THR A 321 -6.71 -2.40 3.15
CA THR A 321 -5.97 -1.42 2.33
C THR A 321 -6.61 -0.04 2.33
N TYR A 322 -7.95 0.03 2.40
CA TYR A 322 -8.68 1.28 2.54
C TYR A 322 -8.34 1.99 3.86
N LEU A 323 -8.40 1.29 4.98
CA LEU A 323 -8.04 1.84 6.29
C LEU A 323 -6.59 2.32 6.33
N MET A 324 -5.66 1.52 5.81
CA MET A 324 -4.25 1.90 5.71
C MET A 324 -4.05 3.15 4.85
N SER A 325 -4.76 3.28 3.72
CA SER A 325 -4.70 4.47 2.85
C SER A 325 -5.23 5.75 3.51
N LYS A 326 -6.04 5.61 4.58
CA LYS A 326 -6.58 6.69 5.43
C LYS A 326 -5.73 6.92 6.69
N ASP A 327 -4.50 6.40 6.72
CA ASP A 327 -3.54 6.53 7.83
C ASP A 327 -3.99 5.91 9.16
N TYR A 328 -4.97 4.99 9.14
CA TYR A 328 -5.28 4.19 10.32
C TYR A 328 -4.17 3.18 10.61
N ARG A 329 -3.84 3.00 11.86
CA ARG A 329 -3.05 1.84 12.32
C ARG A 329 -4.01 0.68 12.57
N VAL A 330 -3.87 -0.39 11.80
CA VAL A 330 -4.81 -1.50 11.78
C VAL A 330 -4.21 -2.72 12.49
N SER A 331 -5.02 -3.38 13.30
CA SER A 331 -4.70 -4.66 13.94
C SER A 331 -5.92 -5.58 13.90
N VAL A 332 -5.72 -6.90 13.95
CA VAL A 332 -6.79 -7.87 14.16
C VAL A 332 -7.15 -7.87 15.65
N GLY A 333 -8.42 -7.66 15.98
CA GLY A 333 -8.87 -7.65 17.37
C GLY A 333 -9.15 -9.05 17.90
N GLN A 334 -8.68 -9.36 19.12
CA GLN A 334 -9.04 -10.58 19.81
C GLN A 334 -9.65 -10.29 21.18
N ILE A 335 -10.82 -10.89 21.45
CA ILE A 335 -11.49 -10.85 22.76
C ILE A 335 -11.75 -12.28 23.23
N GLY A 336 -10.87 -12.82 24.05
CA GLY A 336 -10.94 -14.23 24.46
C GLY A 336 -10.79 -15.17 23.26
N LYS A 337 -11.89 -15.87 22.91
CA LYS A 337 -11.93 -16.77 21.72
C LYS A 337 -12.56 -16.12 20.48
N LEU A 338 -13.07 -14.89 20.61
CA LEU A 338 -13.73 -14.18 19.50
C LEU A 338 -12.70 -13.27 18.81
N GLU A 339 -12.89 -13.07 17.52
CA GLU A 339 -12.10 -12.17 16.68
C GLU A 339 -12.98 -11.01 16.23
N VAL A 340 -12.40 -9.81 16.22
CA VAL A 340 -12.92 -8.64 15.51
C VAL A 340 -11.95 -8.44 14.34
N ASP A 341 -12.49 -8.36 13.12
CA ASP A 341 -11.64 -8.34 11.93
C ASP A 341 -10.63 -7.22 11.98
N PHE A 342 -11.05 -6.00 12.38
CA PHE A 342 -10.12 -4.88 12.51
C PHE A 342 -10.38 -4.02 13.74
N ILE A 343 -9.30 -3.63 14.38
CA ILE A 343 -9.19 -2.48 15.26
C ILE A 343 -8.43 -1.41 14.47
N ALA A 344 -9.13 -0.36 14.07
CA ALA A 344 -8.55 0.79 13.39
C ALA A 344 -8.26 1.88 14.43
N ARG A 345 -6.99 2.26 14.59
CA ARG A 345 -6.56 3.33 15.51
C ARG A 345 -6.27 4.59 14.71
N ARG A 346 -6.87 5.68 15.12
CA ARG A 346 -6.65 7.01 14.55
C ARG A 346 -5.41 7.67 15.14
N VAL A 347 -4.91 8.70 14.44
CA VAL A 347 -3.76 9.51 14.90
C VAL A 347 -4.09 10.27 16.19
N ASP A 348 -5.35 10.69 16.37
CA ASP A 348 -5.85 11.37 17.58
C ASP A 348 -6.02 10.42 18.80
N GLY A 349 -5.68 9.14 18.65
CA GLY A 349 -5.78 8.13 19.69
C GLY A 349 -7.13 7.43 19.80
N GLY A 350 -8.11 7.80 18.97
CA GLY A 350 -9.40 7.12 18.87
C GLY A 350 -9.29 5.72 18.27
N TYR A 351 -10.26 4.87 18.59
CA TYR A 351 -10.38 3.51 18.04
C TYR A 351 -11.68 3.38 17.27
N ALA A 352 -11.71 2.45 16.31
CA ALA A 352 -12.93 1.93 15.71
C ALA A 352 -12.79 0.40 15.60
N TYR A 353 -13.88 -0.31 15.92
CA TYR A 353 -13.97 -1.76 15.80
C TYR A 353 -14.78 -2.10 14.57
N ILE A 354 -14.26 -2.96 13.71
CA ILE A 354 -14.84 -3.19 12.39
C ILE A 354 -14.95 -4.68 12.14
N GLN A 355 -16.14 -5.11 11.76
CA GLN A 355 -16.43 -6.44 11.27
C GLN A 355 -16.84 -6.33 9.80
N VAL A 356 -16.41 -7.29 8.98
CA VAL A 356 -16.60 -7.28 7.53
C VAL A 356 -17.28 -8.59 7.12
N SER A 357 -18.43 -8.50 6.49
CA SER A 357 -19.16 -9.68 6.00
C SER A 357 -19.73 -9.41 4.60
N LEU A 358 -19.99 -10.48 3.86
CA LEU A 358 -20.68 -10.35 2.57
C LEU A 358 -22.09 -9.82 2.76
N SER A 359 -22.84 -10.42 3.72
CA SER A 359 -24.21 -10.10 4.04
C SER A 359 -24.56 -10.64 5.43
N VAL A 360 -25.46 -9.98 6.11
CA VAL A 360 -26.06 -10.42 7.37
C VAL A 360 -27.57 -10.67 7.24
N ALA A 361 -28.05 -10.91 6.02
CA ALA A 361 -29.45 -11.28 5.77
C ALA A 361 -29.84 -12.63 6.40
N ASP A 362 -28.87 -13.55 6.56
CA ASP A 362 -29.06 -14.80 7.31
C ASP A 362 -28.85 -14.55 8.80
N LYS A 363 -29.84 -14.96 9.62
CA LYS A 363 -29.86 -14.72 11.06
C LYS A 363 -28.67 -15.35 11.80
N ALA A 364 -28.21 -16.52 11.38
CA ALA A 364 -27.06 -17.17 12.02
C ALA A 364 -25.75 -16.44 11.69
N VAL A 365 -25.64 -15.91 10.48
CA VAL A 365 -24.53 -15.02 10.08
C VAL A 365 -24.60 -13.72 10.87
N GLU A 366 -25.76 -13.07 10.94
CA GLU A 366 -25.97 -11.86 11.71
C GLU A 366 -25.50 -12.04 13.17
N GLU A 367 -25.99 -13.05 13.87
CA GLU A 367 -25.61 -13.31 15.26
C GLU A 367 -24.10 -13.56 15.42
N ARG A 368 -23.48 -14.24 14.48
CA ARG A 368 -22.03 -14.48 14.46
C ARG A 368 -21.25 -13.18 14.34
N GLU A 369 -21.63 -12.30 13.42
CA GLU A 369 -20.91 -11.04 13.14
C GLU A 369 -21.12 -9.99 14.25
N TYR A 370 -22.28 -9.95 14.91
CA TYR A 370 -22.53 -9.05 16.04
C TYR A 370 -21.92 -9.54 17.35
N LYS A 371 -21.69 -10.85 17.50
CA LYS A 371 -21.21 -11.45 18.75
C LYS A 371 -19.90 -10.87 19.30
N PRO A 372 -18.85 -10.60 18.51
CA PRO A 372 -17.61 -10.01 19.01
C PRO A 372 -17.85 -8.65 19.67
N PHE A 373 -18.72 -7.84 19.12
CA PHE A 373 -19.04 -6.49 19.64
C PHE A 373 -19.67 -6.52 21.03
N SER A 374 -20.48 -7.53 21.34
CA SER A 374 -21.08 -7.69 22.67
C SER A 374 -20.06 -7.84 23.80
N GLN A 375 -18.81 -8.13 23.49
CA GLN A 375 -17.71 -8.26 24.44
C GLN A 375 -16.84 -6.99 24.55
N VAL A 376 -17.04 -6.02 23.69
CA VAL A 376 -16.37 -4.70 23.76
C VAL A 376 -16.95 -3.93 24.95
N ARG A 377 -16.08 -3.35 25.78
CA ARG A 377 -16.47 -2.72 27.06
C ARG A 377 -16.17 -1.22 27.11
N ASP A 378 -15.78 -0.65 25.98
CA ASP A 378 -15.56 0.79 25.85
C ASP A 378 -16.60 1.43 24.91
N ASN A 379 -16.54 2.74 24.77
CA ASN A 379 -17.52 3.53 24.00
C ASN A 379 -17.00 3.91 22.59
N TRP A 380 -15.99 3.21 22.08
CA TRP A 380 -15.51 3.49 20.75
C TRP A 380 -16.47 2.97 19.67
N PRO A 381 -16.56 3.65 18.52
CA PRO A 381 -17.45 3.26 17.45
C PRO A 381 -17.23 1.82 16.98
N GLN A 382 -18.33 1.14 16.70
CA GLN A 382 -18.39 -0.22 16.21
C GLN A 382 -19.09 -0.21 14.85
N TYR A 383 -18.45 -0.78 13.83
CA TYR A 383 -18.95 -0.80 12.47
C TYR A 383 -19.09 -2.23 11.95
N LEU A 384 -20.23 -2.53 11.37
CA LEU A 384 -20.43 -3.70 10.54
C LEU A 384 -20.50 -3.26 9.09
N LEU A 385 -19.57 -3.75 8.26
CA LEU A 385 -19.48 -3.41 6.85
C LEU A 385 -19.92 -4.60 6.00
N THR A 386 -20.95 -4.42 5.18
CA THR A 386 -21.48 -5.50 4.32
C THR A 386 -21.79 -4.97 2.91
N LEU A 387 -22.18 -5.87 2.01
CA LEU A 387 -22.74 -5.50 0.71
C LEU A 387 -24.28 -5.41 0.72
N ASP A 388 -24.92 -5.53 1.90
CA ASP A 388 -26.36 -5.41 2.03
C ASP A 388 -26.83 -4.01 1.59
N PRO A 389 -27.90 -3.92 0.78
CA PRO A 389 -28.38 -2.64 0.27
C PRO A 389 -29.08 -1.79 1.34
N LEU A 390 -29.56 -2.41 2.39
CA LEU A 390 -30.27 -1.74 3.50
C LEU A 390 -29.54 -2.06 4.81
N PRO A 391 -28.69 -1.15 5.31
CA PRO A 391 -28.04 -1.30 6.61
C PRO A 391 -29.08 -1.30 7.75
N LEU A 392 -28.91 -2.20 8.70
CA LEU A 392 -29.76 -2.32 9.90
C LEU A 392 -28.93 -1.98 11.14
N GLU A 393 -29.25 -0.87 11.79
CA GLU A 393 -28.62 -0.53 13.07
C GLU A 393 -29.12 -1.46 14.19
N ARG A 394 -28.19 -1.98 14.99
CA ARG A 394 -28.48 -2.85 16.11
C ARG A 394 -27.50 -2.59 17.25
N ASP A 395 -28.03 -2.47 18.48
CA ASP A 395 -27.22 -2.40 19.71
C ASP A 395 -26.16 -1.28 19.72
N GLY A 396 -26.39 -0.17 19.00
CA GLY A 396 -25.45 0.94 18.86
C GLY A 396 -24.31 0.67 17.87
N ILE A 397 -24.35 -0.45 17.14
CA ILE A 397 -23.40 -0.80 16.10
C ILE A 397 -23.88 -0.19 14.78
N THR A 398 -23.01 0.60 14.14
CA THR A 398 -23.32 1.24 12.86
C THR A 398 -23.11 0.25 11.72
N HIS A 399 -24.18 -0.18 11.09
CA HIS A 399 -24.13 -0.99 9.88
C HIS A 399 -24.02 -0.08 8.65
N ARG A 400 -23.05 -0.32 7.76
CA ARG A 400 -22.85 0.47 6.54
C ARG A 400 -22.68 -0.41 5.30
N ASN A 401 -23.21 0.05 4.18
CA ASN A 401 -22.91 -0.56 2.90
C ASN A 401 -21.47 -0.24 2.50
N LEU A 402 -20.66 -1.28 2.27
CA LEU A 402 -19.22 -1.16 1.98
C LEU A 402 -18.96 -0.48 0.63
N ILE A 403 -19.80 -0.72 -0.39
CA ILE A 403 -19.63 -0.10 -1.71
C ILE A 403 -19.81 1.42 -1.61
N GLU A 404 -20.85 1.87 -0.91
CA GLU A 404 -21.13 3.30 -0.70
C GLU A 404 -20.02 3.96 0.11
N LEU A 405 -19.58 3.32 1.20
CA LEU A 405 -18.48 3.83 2.02
C LEU A 405 -17.20 4.00 1.19
N MET A 406 -16.81 2.98 0.43
CA MET A 406 -15.58 3.04 -0.36
C MET A 406 -15.69 3.97 -1.57
N ALA A 407 -16.88 4.10 -2.17
CA ALA A 407 -17.12 5.02 -3.28
C ALA A 407 -17.08 6.49 -2.85
N SER A 408 -17.59 6.80 -1.66
CA SER A 408 -17.52 8.17 -1.10
C SER A 408 -16.09 8.59 -0.75
N GLY A 409 -15.19 7.62 -0.49
CA GLY A 409 -13.84 7.89 0.00
C GLY A 409 -13.79 8.53 1.38
N SER A 410 -14.91 8.52 2.15
CA SER A 410 -15.00 9.12 3.47
C SER A 410 -14.27 8.28 4.53
N GLU A 411 -13.91 8.92 5.65
CA GLU A 411 -13.47 8.19 6.85
C GLU A 411 -14.65 7.43 7.49
N LEU A 412 -14.34 6.52 8.41
CA LEU A 412 -15.32 5.77 9.19
C LEU A 412 -16.07 6.67 10.16
#